data_908d62b2347b69341cab3efac844f363
#
_entry.id   908d62b2347b69341cab3efac844f363
#
_cell.length_a   1.000
_cell.length_b   1.000
_cell.length_c   1.000
_cell.angle_alpha   90.00
_cell.angle_beta   90.00
_cell.angle_gamma   90.00
#
_symmetry.space_group_name_H-M   'P 1'
#
loop_
_entity.id
_entity.type
_entity.pdbx_description
1 polymer ?
#
loop_
_entity_poly.entity_id
_entity_poly.type
_entity_poly.pdbx_seq_one_letter_code
_entity_poly.pdbx_strand_id
1 'polypeptide(L)'
;MRVLLIEDEPHLREQIGQHLRQHQLTVDMSADGEEGLFLGSEYPYDVAVIDLGLPKLSGIEVIKQLREQNITFPILILTARGRWQDKVEGLEAGADDYLVKPFHFEELLARLNALARRAAGWSNSTMRCGPVELTPASQQVTVNQSAIELTAFEYRLLHYLMLHAGEVISKTELTDHIYEQDQDRDSNVIEVFVKRLRNKLDPEKVLNPIETLRGRGYRLTLPRE
;
A
#
# COMPACT_ATOMS: atom_id res chain seq x y z
N MET A 1 -2.44 2.73 -1.43
CA MET A 1 -1.52 1.68 -1.00
C MET A 1 -1.00 0.95 -2.22
N ARG A 2 0.33 0.81 -2.34
CA ARG A 2 1.01 0.09 -3.42
C ARG A 2 1.51 -1.26 -2.92
N VAL A 3 1.18 -2.32 -3.63
CA VAL A 3 1.45 -3.71 -3.25
C VAL A 3 2.39 -4.34 -4.26
N LEU A 4 3.45 -4.99 -3.80
CA LEU A 4 4.25 -5.91 -4.60
C LEU A 4 3.69 -7.32 -4.43
N LEU A 5 3.32 -7.98 -5.51
CA LEU A 5 2.82 -9.36 -5.52
C LEU A 5 3.81 -10.25 -6.28
N ILE A 6 4.41 -11.21 -5.60
CA ILE A 6 5.33 -12.19 -6.19
C ILE A 6 4.70 -13.58 -6.06
N GLU A 7 4.21 -14.12 -7.17
CA GLU A 7 3.46 -15.37 -7.25
C GLU A 7 3.71 -16.02 -8.60
N ASP A 8 4.18 -17.23 -8.66
CA ASP A 8 4.54 -17.90 -9.92
C ASP A 8 3.33 -18.46 -10.67
N GLU A 9 2.26 -18.89 -9.97
CA GLU A 9 1.06 -19.39 -10.61
C GLU A 9 0.29 -18.28 -11.34
N PRO A 10 0.23 -18.28 -12.69
CA PRO A 10 -0.30 -17.15 -13.44
C PRO A 10 -1.76 -16.83 -13.11
N HIS A 11 -2.58 -17.86 -12.89
CA HIS A 11 -4.01 -17.69 -12.64
C HIS A 11 -4.26 -17.08 -11.26
N LEU A 12 -3.58 -17.57 -10.23
CA LEU A 12 -3.69 -17.03 -8.89
C LEU A 12 -3.14 -15.61 -8.80
N ARG A 13 -1.98 -15.34 -9.43
CA ARG A 13 -1.40 -14.00 -9.51
C ARG A 13 -2.37 -12.99 -10.11
N GLU A 14 -2.98 -13.34 -11.25
CA GLU A 14 -3.95 -12.46 -11.90
C GLU A 14 -5.21 -12.26 -11.06
N GLN A 15 -5.75 -13.31 -10.44
CA GLN A 15 -6.91 -13.21 -9.56
C GLN A 15 -6.65 -12.30 -8.36
N ILE A 16 -5.50 -12.47 -7.68
CA ILE A 16 -5.10 -11.59 -6.58
C ILE A 16 -4.96 -10.16 -7.07
N GLY A 17 -4.23 -9.94 -8.17
CA GLY A 17 -4.01 -8.62 -8.74
C GLY A 17 -5.30 -7.89 -9.07
N GLN A 18 -6.24 -8.56 -9.76
CA GLN A 18 -7.55 -8.00 -10.10
C GLN A 18 -8.36 -7.65 -8.84
N HIS A 19 -8.37 -8.54 -7.85
CA HIS A 19 -9.12 -8.30 -6.60
C HIS A 19 -8.57 -7.09 -5.83
N LEU A 20 -7.25 -6.99 -5.71
CA LEU A 20 -6.60 -5.86 -5.05
C LEU A 20 -6.85 -4.53 -5.81
N ARG A 21 -6.82 -4.54 -7.16
CA ARG A 21 -7.14 -3.36 -7.99
C ARG A 21 -8.59 -2.91 -7.84
N GLN A 22 -9.54 -3.86 -7.74
CA GLN A 22 -10.96 -3.56 -7.45
C GLN A 22 -11.12 -2.83 -6.12
N HIS A 23 -10.21 -3.07 -5.15
CA HIS A 23 -10.16 -2.40 -3.86
C HIS A 23 -9.26 -1.16 -3.86
N GLN A 24 -9.07 -0.52 -5.02
CA GLN A 24 -8.34 0.74 -5.17
C GLN A 24 -6.85 0.65 -4.79
N LEU A 25 -6.24 -0.54 -4.84
CA LEU A 25 -4.81 -0.70 -4.61
C LEU A 25 -4.04 -0.63 -5.93
N THR A 26 -2.84 -0.09 -5.89
CA THR A 26 -1.86 -0.18 -6.98
C THR A 26 -1.08 -1.47 -6.81
N VAL A 27 -0.96 -2.30 -7.86
CA VAL A 27 -0.35 -3.62 -7.73
C VAL A 27 0.66 -3.84 -8.84
N ASP A 28 1.92 -4.00 -8.47
CA ASP A 28 2.96 -4.51 -9.35
C ASP A 28 3.13 -6.01 -9.10
N MET A 29 3.30 -6.78 -10.17
CA MET A 29 3.29 -8.24 -10.12
C MET A 29 4.56 -8.82 -10.73
N SER A 30 5.11 -9.85 -10.10
CA SER A 30 6.21 -10.66 -10.63
C SER A 30 5.87 -12.15 -10.61
N ALA A 31 6.44 -12.89 -11.57
CA ALA A 31 6.29 -14.34 -11.70
C ALA A 31 7.42 -15.13 -11.04
N ASP A 32 8.49 -14.48 -10.63
CA ASP A 32 9.66 -15.15 -10.06
C ASP A 32 10.37 -14.27 -9.01
N GLY A 33 11.23 -14.93 -8.22
CA GLY A 33 11.89 -14.27 -7.12
C GLY A 33 12.98 -13.26 -7.52
N GLU A 34 13.66 -13.43 -8.66
CA GLU A 34 14.70 -12.48 -9.11
C GLU A 34 14.07 -11.15 -9.54
N GLU A 35 13.04 -11.21 -10.38
CA GLU A 35 12.28 -10.02 -10.78
C GLU A 35 11.60 -9.38 -9.56
N GLY A 36 11.00 -10.20 -8.67
CA GLY A 36 10.37 -9.73 -7.44
C GLY A 36 11.34 -9.00 -6.51
N LEU A 37 12.55 -9.53 -6.33
CA LEU A 37 13.61 -8.86 -5.57
C LEU A 37 14.01 -7.54 -6.21
N PHE A 38 14.22 -7.51 -7.53
CA PHE A 38 14.53 -6.28 -8.26
C PHE A 38 13.46 -5.22 -8.02
N LEU A 39 12.18 -5.55 -8.22
CA LEU A 39 11.08 -4.64 -8.00
C LEU A 39 11.04 -4.12 -6.57
N GLY A 40 11.17 -5.02 -5.59
CA GLY A 40 11.16 -4.66 -4.16
C GLY A 40 12.32 -3.77 -3.73
N SER A 41 13.47 -3.84 -4.45
CA SER A 41 14.65 -3.02 -4.18
C SER A 41 14.58 -1.64 -4.83
N GLU A 42 14.00 -1.54 -6.02
CA GLU A 42 14.02 -0.31 -6.82
C GLU A 42 12.81 0.61 -6.61
N TYR A 43 11.69 0.07 -6.13
CA TYR A 43 10.44 0.84 -6.04
C TYR A 43 9.89 0.85 -4.61
N PRO A 44 9.24 1.95 -4.20
CA PRO A 44 8.60 2.03 -2.89
C PRO A 44 7.28 1.24 -2.87
N TYR A 45 7.12 0.38 -1.87
CA TYR A 45 5.88 -0.36 -1.60
C TYR A 45 5.41 -0.13 -0.17
N ASP A 46 4.09 -0.21 0.03
CA ASP A 46 3.49 -0.16 1.38
C ASP A 46 3.42 -1.54 2.03
N VAL A 47 3.40 -2.60 1.20
CA VAL A 47 3.36 -4.00 1.63
C VAL A 47 3.71 -4.93 0.47
N ALA A 48 4.33 -6.06 0.75
CA ALA A 48 4.54 -7.13 -0.24
C ALA A 48 3.76 -8.40 0.13
N VAL A 49 3.39 -9.15 -0.92
CA VAL A 49 2.86 -10.52 -0.84
C VAL A 49 3.83 -11.42 -1.60
N ILE A 50 4.41 -12.40 -0.91
CA ILE A 50 5.48 -13.23 -1.48
C ILE A 50 5.14 -14.72 -1.28
N ASP A 51 5.03 -15.46 -2.39
CA ASP A 51 5.00 -16.94 -2.31
C ASP A 51 6.39 -17.48 -1.95
N LEU A 52 6.43 -18.55 -1.18
CA LEU A 52 7.68 -19.23 -0.84
C LEU A 52 8.20 -20.10 -1.97
N GLY A 53 7.31 -20.65 -2.81
CA GLY A 53 7.62 -21.62 -3.84
C GLY A 53 8.08 -21.06 -5.18
N LEU A 54 8.67 -19.87 -5.19
CA LEU A 54 9.03 -19.14 -6.41
C LEU A 54 10.15 -19.81 -7.21
N PRO A 55 10.13 -19.73 -8.55
CA PRO A 55 11.25 -20.11 -9.41
C PRO A 55 12.39 -19.09 -9.33
N LYS A 56 13.58 -19.49 -9.77
CA LYS A 56 14.86 -18.77 -9.79
C LYS A 56 15.38 -18.46 -8.39
N LEU A 57 14.67 -17.65 -7.61
CA LEU A 57 15.02 -17.29 -6.24
C LEU A 57 13.83 -17.60 -5.33
N SER A 58 14.03 -18.40 -4.27
CA SER A 58 12.95 -18.77 -3.34
C SER A 58 12.41 -17.53 -2.59
N GLY A 59 11.12 -17.56 -2.19
CA GLY A 59 10.52 -16.45 -1.43
C GLY A 59 11.26 -16.16 -0.12
N ILE A 60 11.79 -17.17 0.56
CA ILE A 60 12.62 -17.00 1.77
C ILE A 60 13.88 -16.18 1.45
N GLU A 61 14.55 -16.50 0.35
CA GLU A 61 15.76 -15.80 -0.06
C GLU A 61 15.45 -14.35 -0.50
N VAL A 62 14.34 -14.14 -1.20
CA VAL A 62 13.85 -12.78 -1.53
C VAL A 62 13.67 -11.96 -0.25
N ILE A 63 13.00 -12.51 0.76
CA ILE A 63 12.76 -11.82 2.03
C ILE A 63 14.08 -11.46 2.71
N LYS A 64 15.01 -12.41 2.82
CA LYS A 64 16.33 -12.17 3.44
C LYS A 64 17.08 -11.06 2.74
N GLN A 65 17.18 -11.10 1.41
CA GLN A 65 17.91 -10.10 0.64
C GLN A 65 17.27 -8.71 0.71
N LEU A 66 15.93 -8.61 0.74
CA LEU A 66 15.24 -7.35 0.98
C LEU A 66 15.61 -6.78 2.37
N ARG A 67 15.63 -7.61 3.41
CA ARG A 67 16.00 -7.17 4.76
C ARG A 67 17.48 -6.80 4.89
N GLU A 68 18.39 -7.52 4.23
CA GLU A 68 19.82 -7.16 4.15
C GLU A 68 20.05 -5.79 3.48
N GLN A 69 19.20 -5.42 2.53
CA GLN A 69 19.18 -4.10 1.90
C GLN A 69 18.47 -3.02 2.74
N ASN A 70 18.08 -3.32 3.98
CA ASN A 70 17.32 -2.43 4.87
C ASN A 70 15.94 -2.03 4.32
N ILE A 71 15.34 -2.82 3.47
CA ILE A 71 13.96 -2.65 3.01
C ILE A 71 13.02 -3.04 4.16
N THR A 72 12.16 -2.12 4.59
CA THR A 72 11.37 -2.25 5.82
C THR A 72 9.87 -2.39 5.60
N PHE A 73 9.37 -2.29 4.38
CA PHE A 73 7.94 -2.50 4.15
C PHE A 73 7.50 -3.90 4.64
N PRO A 74 6.30 -4.02 5.21
CA PRO A 74 5.81 -5.30 5.73
C PRO A 74 5.62 -6.33 4.62
N ILE A 75 5.88 -7.59 4.95
CA ILE A 75 5.81 -8.73 4.04
C ILE A 75 4.81 -9.76 4.57
N LEU A 76 3.82 -10.10 3.76
CA LEU A 76 2.91 -11.21 3.94
C LEU A 76 3.36 -12.39 3.09
N ILE A 77 3.66 -13.51 3.72
CA ILE A 77 3.94 -14.77 3.01
C ILE A 77 2.64 -15.43 2.55
N LEU A 78 2.58 -15.82 1.27
CA LEU A 78 1.63 -16.83 0.79
C LEU A 78 2.33 -18.19 0.77
N THR A 79 1.65 -19.25 1.22
CA THR A 79 2.25 -20.57 1.20
C THR A 79 1.20 -21.67 1.07
N ALA A 80 1.48 -22.68 0.21
CA ALA A 80 0.72 -23.92 0.19
C ALA A 80 1.12 -24.86 1.36
N ARG A 81 2.23 -24.54 2.04
CA ARG A 81 2.79 -25.37 3.10
C ARG A 81 2.25 -24.92 4.45
N GLY A 82 1.30 -25.68 5.00
CA GLY A 82 0.74 -25.41 6.33
C GLY A 82 1.63 -25.87 7.49
N ARG A 83 2.86 -26.34 7.24
CA ARG A 83 3.75 -26.82 8.28
C ARG A 83 4.22 -25.65 9.16
N TRP A 84 4.27 -25.89 10.47
CA TRP A 84 4.71 -24.85 11.40
C TRP A 84 6.17 -24.44 11.18
N GLN A 85 7.03 -25.37 10.71
CA GLN A 85 8.44 -25.11 10.41
C GLN A 85 8.58 -24.03 9.30
N ASP A 86 7.83 -24.17 8.20
CA ASP A 86 7.87 -23.20 7.09
C ASP A 86 7.44 -21.78 7.54
N LYS A 87 6.48 -21.73 8.48
CA LYS A 87 6.03 -20.46 9.07
C LYS A 87 7.10 -19.83 9.96
N VAL A 88 7.77 -20.63 10.79
CA VAL A 88 8.87 -20.16 11.66
C VAL A 88 10.00 -19.64 10.79
N GLU A 89 10.43 -20.41 9.78
CA GLU A 89 11.50 -20.00 8.87
C GLU A 89 11.18 -18.68 8.15
N GLY A 90 9.95 -18.50 7.67
CA GLY A 90 9.52 -17.27 7.02
C GLY A 90 9.54 -16.06 7.94
N LEU A 91 9.07 -16.22 9.18
CA LEU A 91 9.09 -15.14 10.18
C LEU A 91 10.52 -14.80 10.62
N GLU A 92 11.39 -15.83 10.80
CA GLU A 92 12.81 -15.61 11.11
C GLU A 92 13.57 -14.96 9.95
N ALA A 93 13.16 -15.19 8.70
CA ALA A 93 13.69 -14.49 7.53
C ALA A 93 13.32 -13.00 7.48
N GLY A 94 12.32 -12.57 8.27
CA GLY A 94 11.90 -11.19 8.38
C GLY A 94 10.52 -10.87 7.79
N ALA A 95 9.67 -11.88 7.55
CA ALA A 95 8.27 -11.66 7.22
C ALA A 95 7.46 -11.20 8.45
N ASP A 96 6.37 -10.50 8.21
CA ASP A 96 5.53 -9.89 9.27
C ASP A 96 4.24 -10.68 9.53
N ASP A 97 3.75 -11.44 8.55
CA ASP A 97 2.57 -12.32 8.66
C ASP A 97 2.63 -13.41 7.57
N TYR A 98 1.73 -14.39 7.68
CA TYR A 98 1.58 -15.45 6.68
C TYR A 98 0.11 -15.78 6.44
N LEU A 99 -0.20 -16.28 5.24
CA LEU A 99 -1.51 -16.75 4.82
C LEU A 99 -1.37 -18.08 4.06
N VAL A 100 -2.14 -19.09 4.48
CA VAL A 100 -2.07 -20.43 3.89
C VAL A 100 -3.05 -20.57 2.74
N LYS A 101 -2.60 -21.09 1.61
CA LYS A 101 -3.45 -21.45 0.46
C LYS A 101 -4.21 -22.77 0.75
N PRO A 102 -5.52 -22.89 0.43
CA PRO A 102 -6.37 -21.86 -0.14
C PRO A 102 -6.86 -20.86 0.92
N PHE A 103 -7.11 -19.61 0.51
CA PHE A 103 -7.55 -18.52 1.36
C PHE A 103 -8.74 -17.75 0.74
N HIS A 104 -9.38 -16.92 1.56
CA HIS A 104 -10.37 -15.95 1.09
C HIS A 104 -9.70 -14.61 0.77
N PHE A 105 -10.08 -13.99 -0.35
CA PHE A 105 -9.49 -12.70 -0.76
C PHE A 105 -9.74 -11.58 0.26
N GLU A 106 -10.87 -11.63 0.95
CA GLU A 106 -11.19 -10.71 2.04
C GLU A 106 -10.21 -10.83 3.22
N GLU A 107 -9.74 -12.05 3.52
CA GLU A 107 -8.71 -12.28 4.54
C GLU A 107 -7.37 -11.70 4.11
N LEU A 108 -6.96 -11.95 2.87
CA LEU A 108 -5.75 -11.36 2.30
C LEU A 108 -5.79 -9.84 2.41
N LEU A 109 -6.87 -9.21 1.93
CA LEU A 109 -7.04 -7.76 1.96
C LEU A 109 -7.02 -7.20 3.39
N ALA A 110 -7.69 -7.85 4.34
CA ALA A 110 -7.71 -7.45 5.74
C ALA A 110 -6.31 -7.49 6.37
N ARG A 111 -5.51 -8.52 6.07
CA ARG A 111 -4.13 -8.65 6.54
C ARG A 111 -3.23 -7.58 5.94
N LEU A 112 -3.30 -7.33 4.63
CA LEU A 112 -2.51 -6.28 3.96
C LEU A 112 -2.80 -4.90 4.54
N ASN A 113 -4.08 -4.55 4.71
CA ASN A 113 -4.47 -3.30 5.33
C ASN A 113 -3.96 -3.18 6.78
N ALA A 114 -3.99 -4.27 7.56
CA ALA A 114 -3.50 -4.27 8.93
C ALA A 114 -1.98 -4.12 8.99
N LEU A 115 -1.24 -4.74 8.08
CA LEU A 115 0.22 -4.67 7.99
C LEU A 115 0.68 -3.26 7.62
N ALA A 116 0.21 -2.71 6.50
CA ALA A 116 0.57 -1.36 6.06
C ALA A 116 0.20 -0.29 7.10
N ARG A 117 -0.97 -0.40 7.69
CA ARG A 117 -1.45 0.47 8.76
C ARG A 117 -0.54 0.43 9.99
N ARG A 118 -0.17 -0.76 10.46
CA ARG A 118 0.74 -0.92 11.62
C ARG A 118 2.14 -0.43 11.34
N ALA A 119 2.68 -0.69 10.15
CA ALA A 119 3.98 -0.18 9.72
C ALA A 119 4.02 1.36 9.72
N ALA A 120 2.92 1.99 9.29
CA ALA A 120 2.74 3.44 9.39
C ALA A 120 2.40 3.92 10.82
N GLY A 121 2.42 3.04 11.82
CA GLY A 121 2.22 3.34 13.26
C GLY A 121 0.76 3.62 13.65
N TRP A 122 -0.24 3.22 12.87
CA TRP A 122 -1.65 3.33 13.24
C TRP A 122 -2.14 2.09 13.99
N SER A 123 -2.74 2.27 15.16
CA SER A 123 -3.29 1.18 15.97
C SER A 123 -4.74 0.83 15.60
N ASN A 124 -5.55 1.84 15.29
CA ASN A 124 -6.98 1.68 15.01
C ASN A 124 -7.25 1.28 13.55
N SER A 125 -8.33 0.54 13.29
CA SER A 125 -8.75 0.16 11.93
C SER A 125 -9.23 1.33 11.08
N THR A 126 -9.71 2.40 11.72
CA THR A 126 -10.04 3.68 11.09
C THR A 126 -8.90 4.66 11.37
N MET A 127 -8.40 5.27 10.33
CA MET A 127 -7.38 6.31 10.39
C MET A 127 -8.08 7.66 10.57
N ARG A 128 -7.66 8.43 11.58
CA ARG A 128 -8.25 9.75 11.85
C ARG A 128 -7.18 10.83 11.86
N CYS A 129 -7.39 11.87 11.03
CA CYS A 129 -6.58 13.08 11.02
C CYS A 129 -7.50 14.29 11.18
N GLY A 130 -7.56 14.85 12.38
CA GLY A 130 -8.53 15.91 12.72
C GLY A 130 -9.97 15.49 12.34
N PRO A 131 -10.70 16.26 11.53
CA PRO A 131 -12.08 15.92 11.16
C PRO A 131 -12.20 14.85 10.06
N VAL A 132 -11.09 14.41 9.47
CA VAL A 132 -11.07 13.44 8.37
C VAL A 132 -10.87 12.03 8.92
N GLU A 133 -11.79 11.13 8.58
CA GLU A 133 -11.69 9.71 8.90
C GLU A 133 -11.68 8.87 7.63
N LEU A 134 -10.82 7.85 7.59
CA LEU A 134 -10.72 6.90 6.49
C LEU A 134 -10.70 5.48 7.05
N THR A 135 -11.64 4.65 6.58
CA THR A 135 -11.72 3.21 6.93
C THR A 135 -11.33 2.38 5.71
N PRO A 136 -10.11 1.81 5.65
CA PRO A 136 -9.63 1.10 4.46
C PRO A 136 -10.47 -0.11 4.07
N ALA A 137 -11.02 -0.83 5.05
CA ALA A 137 -11.81 -2.04 4.81
C ALA A 137 -13.11 -1.78 4.01
N SER A 138 -13.76 -0.64 4.25
CA SER A 138 -14.98 -0.21 3.53
C SER A 138 -14.71 0.85 2.47
N GLN A 139 -13.48 1.35 2.37
CA GLN A 139 -13.08 2.49 1.52
C GLN A 139 -13.90 3.76 1.81
N GLN A 140 -14.46 3.85 2.99
CA GLN A 140 -15.28 4.97 3.39
C GLN A 140 -14.43 6.13 3.90
N VAL A 141 -14.75 7.33 3.46
CA VAL A 141 -14.13 8.57 3.94
C VAL A 141 -15.21 9.50 4.45
N THR A 142 -14.97 10.07 5.63
CA THR A 142 -15.88 11.10 6.20
C THR A 142 -15.09 12.34 6.58
N VAL A 143 -15.77 13.49 6.54
CA VAL A 143 -15.28 14.78 7.07
C VAL A 143 -16.34 15.31 8.03
N ASN A 144 -15.98 15.57 9.28
CA ASN A 144 -16.96 15.93 10.33
C ASN A 144 -18.13 14.93 10.39
N GLN A 145 -17.85 13.62 10.31
CA GLN A 145 -18.84 12.52 10.31
C GLN A 145 -19.76 12.48 9.07
N SER A 146 -19.59 13.37 8.11
CA SER A 146 -20.34 13.36 6.85
C SER A 146 -19.57 12.62 5.78
N ALA A 147 -20.18 11.61 5.15
CA ALA A 147 -19.54 10.83 4.09
C ALA A 147 -19.26 11.71 2.87
N ILE A 148 -18.08 11.52 2.28
CA ILE A 148 -17.69 12.16 1.03
C ILE A 148 -17.32 11.10 -0.02
N GLU A 149 -17.65 11.39 -1.27
CA GLU A 149 -17.29 10.51 -2.39
C GLU A 149 -15.98 10.94 -3.02
N LEU A 150 -15.04 10.00 -3.10
CA LEU A 150 -13.75 10.18 -3.77
C LEU A 150 -13.66 9.26 -5.00
N THR A 151 -13.01 9.76 -6.05
CA THR A 151 -12.58 8.89 -7.15
C THR A 151 -11.45 7.97 -6.69
N ALA A 152 -11.17 6.90 -7.43
CA ALA A 152 -10.09 5.96 -7.12
C ALA A 152 -8.75 6.66 -6.85
N PHE A 153 -8.37 7.60 -7.69
CA PHE A 153 -7.11 8.34 -7.55
C PHE A 153 -7.11 9.30 -6.36
N GLU A 154 -8.22 9.99 -6.09
CA GLU A 154 -8.36 10.85 -4.91
C GLU A 154 -8.31 10.03 -3.63
N TYR A 155 -8.93 8.84 -3.61
CA TYR A 155 -8.86 7.92 -2.47
C TYR A 155 -7.43 7.42 -2.24
N ARG A 156 -6.73 6.94 -3.28
CA ARG A 156 -5.33 6.51 -3.18
C ARG A 156 -4.44 7.62 -2.65
N LEU A 157 -4.60 8.84 -3.17
CA LEU A 157 -3.86 10.01 -2.72
C LEU A 157 -4.12 10.33 -1.25
N LEU A 158 -5.39 10.38 -0.83
CA LEU A 158 -5.74 10.64 0.57
C LEU A 158 -5.21 9.56 1.49
N HIS A 159 -5.41 8.29 1.13
CA HIS A 159 -4.96 7.16 1.93
C HIS A 159 -3.44 7.20 2.15
N TYR A 160 -2.66 7.46 1.10
CA TYR A 160 -1.21 7.58 1.20
C TYR A 160 -0.78 8.77 2.05
N LEU A 161 -1.38 9.94 1.85
CA LEU A 161 -1.13 11.12 2.67
C LEU A 161 -1.48 10.91 4.16
N MET A 162 -2.51 10.12 4.46
CA MET A 162 -2.88 9.79 5.85
C MET A 162 -1.94 8.75 6.47
N LEU A 163 -1.46 7.75 5.69
CA LEU A 163 -0.42 6.83 6.17
C LEU A 163 0.82 7.60 6.63
N HIS A 164 1.22 8.62 5.88
CA HIS A 164 2.39 9.47 6.12
C HIS A 164 2.02 10.86 6.67
N ALA A 165 1.01 10.91 7.55
CA ALA A 165 0.52 12.18 8.08
C ALA A 165 1.62 12.98 8.78
N GLY A 166 1.79 14.25 8.37
CA GLY A 166 2.83 15.16 8.87
C GLY A 166 4.15 15.12 8.08
N GLU A 167 4.38 14.11 7.26
CA GLU A 167 5.57 13.99 6.40
C GLU A 167 5.42 14.79 5.10
N VAL A 168 6.54 15.21 4.55
CA VAL A 168 6.59 15.89 3.24
C VAL A 168 6.84 14.84 2.17
N ILE A 169 5.85 14.59 1.34
CA ILE A 169 5.90 13.57 0.30
C ILE A 169 6.13 14.25 -1.04
N SER A 170 7.15 13.78 -1.77
CA SER A 170 7.49 14.33 -3.08
C SER A 170 6.40 14.05 -4.13
N LYS A 171 6.33 14.88 -5.18
CA LYS A 171 5.43 14.66 -6.31
C LYS A 171 5.71 13.32 -7.00
N THR A 172 6.99 12.97 -7.17
CA THR A 172 7.41 11.70 -7.78
C THR A 172 6.91 10.52 -6.96
N GLU A 173 7.12 10.54 -5.65
CA GLU A 173 6.67 9.50 -4.74
C GLU A 173 5.14 9.33 -4.75
N LEU A 174 4.37 10.43 -4.74
CA LEU A 174 2.91 10.36 -4.90
C LEU A 174 2.51 9.75 -6.25
N THR A 175 3.21 10.10 -7.32
CA THR A 175 2.96 9.53 -8.66
C THR A 175 3.21 8.02 -8.65
N ASP A 176 4.33 7.58 -8.09
CA ASP A 176 4.70 6.17 -8.01
C ASP A 176 3.72 5.32 -7.19
N HIS A 177 3.09 5.92 -6.15
CA HIS A 177 2.07 5.23 -5.33
C HIS A 177 0.67 5.20 -5.95
N ILE A 178 0.36 6.15 -6.83
CA ILE A 178 -0.98 6.27 -7.42
C ILE A 178 -1.09 5.49 -8.72
N TYR A 179 0.00 5.40 -9.49
CA TYR A 179 0.05 4.75 -10.80
C TYR A 179 0.84 3.44 -10.76
N GLU A 180 0.38 2.45 -11.53
CA GLU A 180 1.16 1.25 -11.86
C GLU A 180 2.32 1.62 -12.80
N GLN A 181 3.37 0.78 -12.85
CA GLN A 181 4.60 1.10 -13.59
C GLN A 181 4.37 1.39 -15.08
N ASP A 182 3.44 0.67 -15.71
CA ASP A 182 3.20 0.71 -17.17
C ASP A 182 2.19 1.77 -17.62
N GLN A 183 1.71 2.63 -16.71
CA GLN A 183 0.75 3.68 -17.08
C GLN A 183 1.44 4.98 -17.47
N ASP A 184 0.95 5.62 -18.57
CA ASP A 184 1.40 6.94 -18.99
C ASP A 184 1.25 7.97 -17.87
N ARG A 185 2.38 8.47 -17.40
CA ARG A 185 2.48 9.39 -16.24
C ARG A 185 2.48 10.84 -16.74
N ASP A 186 1.31 11.48 -16.76
CA ASP A 186 1.26 12.92 -17.02
C ASP A 186 1.77 13.69 -15.79
N SER A 187 2.81 14.50 -15.97
CA SER A 187 3.54 15.17 -14.89
C SER A 187 2.72 16.15 -14.05
N ASN A 188 1.53 16.58 -14.53
CA ASN A 188 0.70 17.59 -13.86
C ASN A 188 -0.56 17.05 -13.17
N VAL A 189 -0.74 15.73 -13.20
CA VAL A 189 -1.99 15.11 -12.70
C VAL A 189 -2.10 15.17 -11.17
N ILE A 190 -0.98 15.09 -10.46
CA ILE A 190 -0.98 15.18 -8.98
C ILE A 190 -1.53 16.50 -8.49
N GLU A 191 -1.17 17.64 -9.14
CA GLU A 191 -1.70 18.95 -8.77
C GLU A 191 -3.22 19.01 -8.92
N VAL A 192 -3.74 18.39 -9.97
CA VAL A 192 -5.19 18.33 -10.22
C VAL A 192 -5.88 17.53 -9.12
N PHE A 193 -5.35 16.36 -8.76
CA PHE A 193 -5.92 15.53 -7.70
C PHE A 193 -5.81 16.21 -6.34
N VAL A 194 -4.68 16.81 -6.00
CA VAL A 194 -4.54 17.59 -4.76
C VAL A 194 -5.55 18.74 -4.70
N LYS A 195 -5.75 19.47 -5.80
CA LYS A 195 -6.75 20.56 -5.86
C LYS A 195 -8.18 20.04 -5.65
N ARG A 196 -8.54 18.92 -6.31
CA ARG A 196 -9.86 18.31 -6.16
C ARG A 196 -10.08 17.78 -4.73
N LEU A 197 -9.08 17.10 -4.20
CA LEU A 197 -9.13 16.56 -2.84
C LEU A 197 -9.28 17.67 -1.79
N ARG A 198 -8.51 18.77 -1.89
CA ARG A 198 -8.68 19.94 -1.02
C ARG A 198 -10.11 20.48 -1.03
N ASN A 199 -10.71 20.62 -2.21
CA ASN A 199 -12.08 21.13 -2.32
C ASN A 199 -13.13 20.19 -1.70
N LYS A 200 -12.86 18.86 -1.71
CA LYS A 200 -13.77 17.87 -1.10
C LYS A 200 -13.58 17.77 0.42
N LEU A 201 -12.34 17.86 0.90
CA LEU A 201 -12.03 17.82 2.33
C LEU A 201 -12.34 19.13 3.05
N ASP A 202 -12.25 20.25 2.35
CA ASP A 202 -12.36 21.59 2.93
C ASP A 202 -12.99 22.57 1.93
N PRO A 203 -14.31 22.43 1.65
CA PRO A 203 -15.01 23.32 0.70
C PRO A 203 -15.02 24.78 1.16
N GLU A 204 -15.00 25.03 2.46
CA GLU A 204 -15.02 26.36 3.07
C GLU A 204 -13.62 26.97 3.22
N LYS A 205 -12.56 26.24 2.92
CA LYS A 205 -11.14 26.65 3.02
C LYS A 205 -10.72 27.10 4.42
N VAL A 206 -11.22 26.43 5.46
CA VAL A 206 -10.93 26.70 6.86
C VAL A 206 -9.80 25.81 7.39
N LEU A 207 -9.78 24.53 6.98
CA LEU A 207 -8.87 23.52 7.52
C LEU A 207 -7.50 23.53 6.87
N ASN A 208 -7.43 23.88 5.58
CA ASN A 208 -6.23 23.74 4.75
C ASN A 208 -5.52 22.38 4.91
N PRO A 209 -6.20 21.26 4.64
CA PRO A 209 -5.77 19.91 5.06
C PRO A 209 -4.50 19.44 4.38
N ILE A 210 -4.16 19.94 3.20
CA ILE A 210 -2.97 19.57 2.44
C ILE A 210 -2.17 20.84 2.10
N GLU A 211 -0.97 20.94 2.62
CA GLU A 211 -0.02 22.01 2.31
C GLU A 211 0.79 21.68 1.04
N THR A 212 1.13 22.69 0.26
CA THR A 212 2.12 22.59 -0.82
C THR A 212 3.44 23.21 -0.37
N LEU A 213 4.50 22.42 -0.33
CA LEU A 213 5.86 22.91 -0.10
C LEU A 213 6.57 23.01 -1.45
N ARG A 214 6.73 24.24 -1.94
CA ARG A 214 7.32 24.49 -3.27
C ARG A 214 8.67 23.79 -3.45
N GLY A 215 8.79 23.05 -4.55
CA GLY A 215 10.01 22.28 -4.88
C GLY A 215 10.26 21.03 -4.00
N ARG A 216 9.38 20.75 -3.03
CA ARG A 216 9.53 19.60 -2.12
C ARG A 216 8.37 18.61 -2.21
N GLY A 217 7.12 19.05 -2.38
CA GLY A 217 5.97 18.15 -2.45
C GLY A 217 4.76 18.64 -1.65
N TYR A 218 4.06 17.70 -1.06
CA TYR A 218 2.80 17.88 -0.33
C TYR A 218 2.87 17.28 1.07
N ARG A 219 2.12 17.84 2.00
CA ARG A 219 2.03 17.35 3.37
C ARG A 219 0.58 17.42 3.87
N LEU A 220 0.08 16.36 4.47
CA LEU A 220 -1.15 16.42 5.25
C LEU A 220 -0.87 17.17 6.56
N THR A 221 -1.59 18.27 6.79
CA THR A 221 -1.36 19.17 7.94
C THR A 221 -2.21 18.82 9.15
N LEU A 222 -3.25 18.00 8.94
CA LEU A 222 -4.18 17.60 9.99
C LEU A 222 -3.48 16.70 11.01
N PRO A 223 -3.65 16.95 12.32
CA PRO A 223 -3.01 16.14 13.35
C PRO A 223 -3.57 14.71 13.32
N ARG A 224 -2.69 13.76 13.51
CA ARG A 224 -3.01 12.35 13.67
C ARG A 224 -3.56 12.08 15.07
N GLU A 225 -4.66 11.29 15.19
CA GLU A 225 -5.32 10.92 16.44
C GLU A 225 -5.24 9.40 16.72
#